data_f7c23fcabde8e46bf27883bcc354cda8
#
_entry.id   f7c23fcabde8e46bf27883bcc354cda8
#
_cell.length_a   1.000
_cell.length_b   1.000
_cell.length_c   1.000
_cell.angle_alpha   90.00
_cell.angle_beta   90.00
_cell.angle_gamma   90.00
#
_symmetry.space_group_name_H-M   'P 1'
#
loop_
_entity.id
_entity.type
_entity.pdbx_description
1 polymer ?
#
loop_
_entity_poly.entity_id
_entity_poly.type
_entity_poly.pdbx_seq_one_letter_code
_entity_poly.pdbx_strand_id
1 'polypeptide(L)'
;MSKPLVSIVMGSDSDLDIMREAAKALEGFGIAYEIDVTSAHRSPDRTADYARKAASRGVRVIIAGAGGAAHLAGVIAAHTTLPVIGVPIPSTSLNGLDSLLATVQMPAGIPVATVAIGKPGATNAGILAAQMLGLSSAPLAKKLEEHKETLANGVEEKSKKLRITLGT
;
A
#
# COMPACT_ATOMS: atom_id res chain seq x y z
N MET A 1 1.75 -21.69 -9.18
CA MET A 1 1.34 -20.33 -8.71
C MET A 1 2.34 -19.34 -9.28
N SER A 2 1.89 -18.19 -9.76
CA SER A 2 2.78 -17.10 -10.21
C SER A 2 3.58 -16.55 -9.02
N LYS A 3 4.83 -16.15 -9.26
CA LYS A 3 5.65 -15.49 -8.22
C LYS A 3 5.01 -14.16 -7.81
N PRO A 4 4.96 -13.81 -6.52
CA PRO A 4 4.40 -12.53 -6.08
C PRO A 4 5.27 -11.36 -6.56
N LEU A 5 4.63 -10.34 -7.13
CA LEU A 5 5.29 -9.09 -7.52
C LEU A 5 5.21 -8.03 -6.43
N VAL A 6 4.20 -8.10 -5.57
CA VAL A 6 4.01 -7.19 -4.44
C VAL A 6 3.93 -7.99 -3.15
N SER A 7 4.59 -7.49 -2.13
CA SER A 7 4.49 -8.03 -0.78
C SER A 7 3.71 -7.06 0.09
N ILE A 8 2.66 -7.53 0.74
CA ILE A 8 1.88 -6.79 1.73
C ILE A 8 2.27 -7.31 3.10
N VAL A 9 2.82 -6.46 3.96
CA VAL A 9 3.20 -6.82 5.32
C VAL A 9 2.55 -5.90 6.35
N MET A 10 2.26 -6.44 7.51
CA MET A 10 1.65 -5.69 8.60
C MET A 10 2.27 -6.05 9.96
N GLY A 11 2.24 -5.11 10.90
CA GLY A 11 2.82 -5.27 12.23
C GLY A 11 2.04 -6.20 13.16
N SER A 12 0.77 -6.40 12.86
CA SER A 12 -0.18 -7.25 13.59
C SER A 12 -1.24 -7.79 12.65
N ASP A 13 -1.78 -8.95 12.96
CA ASP A 13 -2.95 -9.55 12.28
C ASP A 13 -4.23 -8.70 12.45
N SER A 14 -4.32 -7.89 13.51
CA SER A 14 -5.39 -6.89 13.70
C SER A 14 -5.48 -5.86 12.57
N ASP A 15 -4.41 -5.65 11.82
CA ASP A 15 -4.31 -4.69 10.73
C ASP A 15 -4.85 -5.24 9.40
N LEU A 16 -5.16 -6.55 9.35
CA LEU A 16 -5.55 -7.27 8.14
C LEU A 16 -6.78 -6.64 7.46
N ASP A 17 -7.75 -6.18 8.23
CA ASP A 17 -8.99 -5.60 7.70
C ASP A 17 -8.74 -4.33 6.87
N ILE A 18 -7.71 -3.57 7.22
CA ILE A 18 -7.27 -2.39 6.48
C ILE A 18 -6.38 -2.84 5.31
N MET A 19 -5.40 -3.70 5.55
CA MET A 19 -4.42 -4.08 4.54
C MET A 19 -5.01 -4.94 3.41
N ARG A 20 -6.16 -5.59 3.62
CA ARG A 20 -6.93 -6.24 2.55
C ARG A 20 -7.36 -5.30 1.42
N GLU A 21 -7.53 -4.01 1.69
CA GLU A 21 -7.88 -3.06 0.63
C GLU A 21 -6.73 -2.89 -0.39
N ALA A 22 -5.47 -3.01 0.04
CA ALA A 22 -4.34 -3.06 -0.88
C ALA A 22 -4.38 -4.33 -1.76
N ALA A 23 -4.69 -5.48 -1.15
CA ALA A 23 -4.85 -6.75 -1.87
C ALA A 23 -5.96 -6.67 -2.93
N LYS A 24 -7.14 -6.15 -2.57
CA LYS A 24 -8.25 -5.95 -3.52
C LYS A 24 -7.87 -5.06 -4.70
N ALA A 25 -7.11 -3.98 -4.43
CA ALA A 25 -6.63 -3.11 -5.50
C ALA A 25 -5.69 -3.87 -6.46
N LEU A 26 -4.75 -4.66 -5.93
CA LEU A 26 -3.84 -5.48 -6.73
C LEU A 26 -4.59 -6.56 -7.53
N GLU A 27 -5.60 -7.21 -6.94
CA GLU A 27 -6.48 -8.18 -7.60
C GLU A 27 -7.20 -7.55 -8.80
N GLY A 28 -7.71 -6.33 -8.64
CA GLY A 28 -8.36 -5.57 -9.71
C GLY A 28 -7.47 -5.34 -10.93
N PHE A 29 -6.15 -5.21 -10.72
CA PHE A 29 -5.17 -5.11 -11.80
C PHE A 29 -4.60 -6.45 -12.27
N GLY A 30 -4.94 -7.57 -11.58
CA GLY A 30 -4.42 -8.91 -11.87
C GLY A 30 -2.96 -9.09 -11.46
N ILE A 31 -2.52 -8.40 -10.41
CA ILE A 31 -1.14 -8.46 -9.88
C ILE A 31 -1.05 -9.51 -8.79
N ALA A 32 -0.12 -10.46 -8.95
CA ALA A 32 0.15 -11.46 -7.93
C ALA A 32 0.86 -10.85 -6.72
N TYR A 33 0.40 -11.18 -5.53
CA TYR A 33 0.93 -10.67 -4.27
C TYR A 33 1.07 -11.77 -3.21
N GLU A 34 1.79 -11.48 -2.15
CA GLU A 34 1.84 -12.24 -0.90
C GLU A 34 1.42 -11.34 0.26
N ILE A 35 0.87 -11.94 1.32
CA ILE A 35 0.55 -11.24 2.58
C ILE A 35 1.25 -11.95 3.73
N ASP A 36 1.90 -11.20 4.64
CA ASP A 36 2.51 -11.74 5.84
C ASP A 36 2.42 -10.75 7.02
N VAL A 37 2.60 -11.27 8.22
CA VAL A 37 2.70 -10.49 9.46
C VAL A 37 4.16 -10.53 9.93
N THR A 38 4.75 -9.35 10.15
CA THR A 38 6.07 -9.23 10.76
C THR A 38 6.16 -7.94 11.57
N SER A 39 6.72 -8.01 12.76
CA SER A 39 6.79 -6.86 13.67
C SER A 39 8.23 -6.35 13.81
N ALA A 40 8.44 -5.08 13.47
CA ALA A 40 9.75 -4.44 13.64
C ALA A 40 10.23 -4.44 15.11
N HIS A 41 9.30 -4.42 16.06
CA HIS A 41 9.63 -4.38 17.50
C HIS A 41 9.70 -5.75 18.16
N ARG A 42 8.80 -6.68 17.77
CA ARG A 42 8.66 -7.99 18.43
C ARG A 42 9.45 -9.11 17.72
N SER A 43 9.79 -8.90 16.45
CA SER A 43 10.56 -9.85 15.63
C SER A 43 11.50 -9.12 14.67
N PRO A 44 12.44 -8.28 15.16
CA PRO A 44 13.26 -7.41 14.31
C PRO A 44 14.10 -8.19 13.30
N ASP A 45 14.74 -9.28 13.71
CA ASP A 45 15.56 -10.12 12.83
C ASP A 45 14.74 -10.75 11.70
N ARG A 46 13.54 -11.27 12.02
CA ARG A 46 12.62 -11.78 10.99
C ARG A 46 12.23 -10.70 9.99
N THR A 47 11.96 -9.48 10.48
CA THR A 47 11.60 -8.35 9.62
C THR A 47 12.75 -7.97 8.69
N ALA A 48 13.96 -7.90 9.21
CA ALA A 48 15.16 -7.62 8.43
C ALA A 48 15.43 -8.69 7.37
N ASP A 49 15.33 -9.97 7.73
CA ASP A 49 15.50 -11.10 6.82
C ASP A 49 14.42 -11.15 5.74
N TYR A 50 13.18 -10.86 6.11
CA TYR A 50 12.07 -10.78 5.17
C TYR A 50 12.34 -9.72 4.08
N ALA A 51 12.76 -8.52 4.50
CA ALA A 51 13.08 -7.41 3.60
C ALA A 51 14.26 -7.76 2.67
N ARG A 52 15.36 -8.30 3.20
CA ARG A 52 16.55 -8.68 2.42
C ARG A 52 16.25 -9.76 1.37
N LYS A 53 15.36 -10.70 1.68
CA LYS A 53 15.02 -11.84 0.82
C LYS A 53 13.86 -11.53 -0.16
N ALA A 54 13.20 -10.38 -0.05
CA ALA A 54 12.02 -10.04 -0.86
C ALA A 54 12.31 -10.08 -2.37
N ALA A 55 13.39 -9.44 -2.81
CA ALA A 55 13.77 -9.40 -4.23
C ALA A 55 14.03 -10.81 -4.81
N SER A 56 14.67 -11.71 -4.06
CA SER A 56 14.95 -13.08 -4.52
C SER A 56 13.68 -13.93 -4.64
N ARG A 57 12.60 -13.61 -3.92
CA ARG A 57 11.28 -14.23 -4.10
C ARG A 57 10.53 -13.72 -5.34
N GLY A 58 10.99 -12.67 -5.98
CA GLY A 58 10.34 -12.05 -7.14
C GLY A 58 9.60 -10.74 -6.82
N VAL A 59 9.57 -10.33 -5.56
CA VAL A 59 8.92 -9.09 -5.12
C VAL A 59 9.62 -7.87 -5.73
N ARG A 60 8.84 -6.90 -6.16
CA ARG A 60 9.29 -5.65 -6.78
C ARG A 60 8.89 -4.41 -5.97
N VAL A 61 7.81 -4.52 -5.18
CA VAL A 61 7.31 -3.45 -4.31
C VAL A 61 6.84 -4.06 -3.00
N ILE A 62 7.11 -3.38 -1.87
CA ILE A 62 6.63 -3.79 -0.56
C ILE A 62 5.65 -2.73 -0.05
N ILE A 63 4.46 -3.17 0.39
CA ILE A 63 3.47 -2.34 1.08
C ILE A 63 3.49 -2.73 2.56
N ALA A 64 3.80 -1.80 3.44
CA ALA A 64 3.94 -2.05 4.86
C ALA A 64 2.95 -1.21 5.68
N GLY A 65 2.04 -1.89 6.42
CA GLY A 65 1.07 -1.25 7.30
C GLY A 65 1.45 -1.37 8.77
N ALA A 66 1.35 -0.27 9.51
CA ALA A 66 1.58 -0.26 10.95
C ALA A 66 0.83 0.88 11.65
N GLY A 67 0.42 0.64 12.90
CA GLY A 67 -0.21 1.62 13.77
C GLY A 67 0.70 2.07 14.91
N GLY A 68 0.30 3.11 15.62
CA GLY A 68 1.04 3.65 16.75
C GLY A 68 2.46 4.10 16.39
N ALA A 69 3.47 3.53 17.05
CA ALA A 69 4.88 3.66 16.68
C ALA A 69 5.17 2.87 15.40
N ALA A 70 4.72 3.39 14.27
CA ALA A 70 4.66 2.72 12.97
C ALA A 70 6.04 2.64 12.28
N HIS A 71 7.00 1.96 12.88
CA HIS A 71 8.38 1.86 12.41
C HIS A 71 8.59 0.80 11.32
N LEU A 72 7.60 -0.07 11.06
CA LEU A 72 7.76 -1.23 10.18
C LEU A 72 8.23 -0.85 8.77
N ALA A 73 7.59 0.14 8.13
CA ALA A 73 7.95 0.57 6.78
C ALA A 73 9.39 1.11 6.71
N GLY A 74 9.79 1.93 7.68
CA GLY A 74 11.15 2.48 7.76
C GLY A 74 12.20 1.41 8.00
N VAL A 75 11.94 0.44 8.90
CA VAL A 75 12.83 -0.71 9.14
C VAL A 75 12.98 -1.56 7.88
N ILE A 76 11.89 -1.85 7.18
CA ILE A 76 11.95 -2.59 5.90
C ILE A 76 12.76 -1.82 4.86
N ALA A 77 12.50 -0.52 4.69
CA ALA A 77 13.21 0.33 3.74
C ALA A 77 14.72 0.38 4.00
N ALA A 78 15.16 0.29 5.26
CA ALA A 78 16.57 0.23 5.64
C ALA A 78 17.26 -1.11 5.24
N HIS A 79 16.50 -2.16 4.93
CA HIS A 79 17.03 -3.50 4.63
C HIS A 79 16.80 -3.97 3.19
N THR A 80 16.24 -3.12 2.32
CA THR A 80 16.01 -3.45 0.91
C THR A 80 16.22 -2.24 0.01
N THR A 81 16.51 -2.48 -1.26
CA THR A 81 16.51 -1.45 -2.32
C THR A 81 15.19 -1.41 -3.10
N LEU A 82 14.23 -2.26 -2.75
CA LEU A 82 12.90 -2.23 -3.35
C LEU A 82 12.12 -0.99 -2.87
N PRO A 83 11.24 -0.42 -3.70
CA PRO A 83 10.30 0.60 -3.26
C PRO A 83 9.45 0.11 -2.08
N VAL A 84 9.34 0.94 -1.03
CA VAL A 84 8.50 0.66 0.14
C VAL A 84 7.41 1.72 0.23
N ILE A 85 6.16 1.27 0.33
CA ILE A 85 4.97 2.09 0.52
C ILE A 85 4.48 1.88 1.95
N GLY A 86 4.41 2.95 2.73
CA GLY A 86 3.95 2.93 4.11
C GLY A 86 2.47 3.29 4.21
N VAL A 87 1.69 2.43 4.89
CA VAL A 87 0.27 2.65 5.18
C VAL A 87 0.12 2.93 6.68
N PRO A 88 -0.15 4.18 7.09
CA PRO A 88 -0.44 4.49 8.48
C PRO A 88 -1.79 3.88 8.91
N ILE A 89 -1.81 3.16 10.03
CA ILE A 89 -3.01 2.50 10.55
C ILE A 89 -3.53 3.21 11.80
N PRO A 90 -4.82 3.57 11.86
CA PRO A 90 -5.44 4.24 13.00
C PRO A 90 -5.78 3.23 14.10
N SER A 91 -4.79 2.82 14.89
CA SER A 91 -4.94 1.80 15.93
C SER A 91 -4.86 2.35 17.38
N THR A 92 -4.69 3.68 17.54
CA THR A 92 -4.50 4.33 18.84
C THR A 92 -5.49 5.48 19.03
N SER A 93 -5.44 6.11 20.22
CA SER A 93 -6.26 7.29 20.56
C SER A 93 -5.98 8.52 19.69
N LEU A 94 -4.84 8.55 18.98
CA LEU A 94 -4.49 9.64 18.05
C LEU A 94 -5.04 9.42 16.63
N ASN A 95 -5.90 8.41 16.43
CA ASN A 95 -6.59 8.14 15.16
C ASN A 95 -5.68 8.08 13.93
N GLY A 96 -4.45 7.58 14.12
CA GLY A 96 -3.48 7.39 13.04
C GLY A 96 -2.54 8.56 12.78
N LEU A 97 -2.67 9.70 13.50
CA LEU A 97 -1.72 10.81 13.36
C LEU A 97 -0.31 10.42 13.82
N ASP A 98 -0.22 9.65 14.89
CA ASP A 98 1.02 9.07 15.40
C ASP A 98 1.67 8.13 14.36
N SER A 99 0.91 7.22 13.79
CA SER A 99 1.41 6.32 12.75
C SER A 99 1.77 7.04 11.45
N LEU A 100 1.02 8.08 11.05
CA LEU A 100 1.37 8.92 9.91
C LEU A 100 2.72 9.61 10.13
N LEU A 101 2.89 10.29 11.25
CA LEU A 101 4.13 11.01 11.56
C LEU A 101 5.33 10.06 11.68
N ALA A 102 5.15 8.91 12.31
CA ALA A 102 6.19 7.89 12.42
C ALA A 102 6.60 7.29 11.06
N THR A 103 5.68 7.23 10.10
CA THR A 103 5.93 6.66 8.77
C THR A 103 6.50 7.68 7.79
N VAL A 104 6.01 8.94 7.81
CA VAL A 104 6.37 9.95 6.80
C VAL A 104 7.69 10.66 7.10
N GLN A 105 8.09 10.79 8.37
CA GLN A 105 9.27 11.54 8.80
C GLN A 105 10.57 10.71 8.68
N MET A 106 10.81 10.17 7.48
CA MET A 106 12.02 9.39 7.22
C MET A 106 13.26 10.28 7.04
N PRO A 107 14.44 9.84 7.53
CA PRO A 107 15.69 10.53 7.29
C PRO A 107 16.08 10.51 5.81
N ALA A 108 16.85 11.50 5.37
CA ALA A 108 17.41 11.52 4.03
C ALA A 108 18.22 10.24 3.74
N GLY A 109 18.00 9.63 2.59
CA GLY A 109 18.67 8.40 2.15
C GLY A 109 17.84 7.11 2.31
N ILE A 110 16.81 7.12 3.15
CA ILE A 110 15.91 5.94 3.34
C ILE A 110 14.46 6.36 3.08
N PRO A 111 14.01 6.37 1.81
CA PRO A 111 12.67 6.84 1.47
C PRO A 111 11.59 5.79 1.78
N VAL A 112 10.43 6.27 2.24
CA VAL A 112 9.17 5.53 2.30
C VAL A 112 8.08 6.36 1.65
N ALA A 113 7.42 5.82 0.63
CA ALA A 113 6.27 6.47 -0.02
C ALA A 113 5.04 6.34 0.89
N THR A 114 4.77 7.36 1.70
CA THR A 114 3.68 7.31 2.67
C THR A 114 2.35 7.74 2.05
N VAL A 115 1.30 6.93 2.23
CA VAL A 115 -0.05 7.17 1.73
C VAL A 115 -1.01 7.63 2.84
N ALA A 116 -2.29 7.80 2.51
CA ALA A 116 -3.31 8.21 3.47
C ALA A 116 -3.49 7.20 4.62
N ILE A 117 -4.08 7.65 5.73
CA ILE A 117 -4.38 6.83 6.90
C ILE A 117 -5.52 5.82 6.60
N GLY A 118 -5.35 4.58 7.02
CA GLY A 118 -6.40 3.55 7.01
C GLY A 118 -6.76 3.00 5.64
N LYS A 119 -8.02 2.58 5.47
CA LYS A 119 -8.50 1.88 4.25
C LYS A 119 -8.25 2.65 2.94
N PRO A 120 -8.50 3.97 2.85
CA PRO A 120 -8.17 4.73 1.64
C PRO A 120 -6.68 4.69 1.31
N GLY A 121 -5.83 4.76 2.33
CA GLY A 121 -4.38 4.63 2.17
C GLY A 121 -3.97 3.26 1.66
N ALA A 122 -4.52 2.19 2.22
CA ALA A 122 -4.24 0.83 1.78
C ALA A 122 -4.66 0.61 0.31
N THR A 123 -5.83 1.10 -0.10
CA THR A 123 -6.26 1.08 -1.51
C THR A 123 -5.26 1.82 -2.39
N ASN A 124 -4.89 3.05 -2.01
CA ASN A 124 -3.93 3.86 -2.77
C ASN A 124 -2.54 3.23 -2.81
N ALA A 125 -2.12 2.51 -1.77
CA ALA A 125 -0.86 1.76 -1.78
C ALA A 125 -0.85 0.66 -2.85
N GLY A 126 -1.95 -0.10 -2.97
CA GLY A 126 -2.11 -1.10 -4.03
C GLY A 126 -2.08 -0.48 -5.43
N ILE A 127 -2.76 0.66 -5.63
CA ILE A 127 -2.76 1.39 -6.91
C ILE A 127 -1.35 1.95 -7.21
N LEU A 128 -0.67 2.54 -6.23
CA LEU A 128 0.69 3.07 -6.40
C LEU A 128 1.68 1.96 -6.75
N ALA A 129 1.57 0.79 -6.11
CA ALA A 129 2.38 -0.38 -6.47
C ALA A 129 2.10 -0.82 -7.92
N ALA A 130 0.83 -0.83 -8.35
CA ALA A 130 0.46 -1.11 -9.74
C ALA A 130 1.07 -0.07 -10.71
N GLN A 131 1.07 1.22 -10.35
CA GLN A 131 1.69 2.28 -11.14
C GLN A 131 3.21 2.06 -11.29
N MET A 132 3.90 1.74 -10.20
CA MET A 132 5.34 1.43 -10.24
C MET A 132 5.65 0.25 -11.18
N LEU A 133 4.84 -0.81 -11.12
CA LEU A 133 4.97 -1.96 -12.01
C LEU A 133 4.57 -1.64 -13.46
N GLY A 134 3.62 -0.74 -13.65
CA GLY A 134 3.13 -0.27 -14.95
C GLY A 134 4.19 0.46 -15.78
N LEU A 135 5.22 1.05 -15.14
CA LEU A 135 6.34 1.71 -15.83
C LEU A 135 7.10 0.76 -16.80
N SER A 136 7.05 -0.55 -16.54
CA SER A 136 7.71 -1.57 -17.36
C SER A 136 6.72 -2.58 -17.97
N SER A 137 5.43 -2.30 -17.95
CA SER A 137 4.36 -3.20 -18.44
C SER A 137 3.26 -2.43 -19.17
N ALA A 138 3.33 -2.38 -20.50
CA ALA A 138 2.31 -1.70 -21.32
C ALA A 138 0.88 -2.22 -21.07
N PRO A 139 0.62 -3.54 -20.90
CA PRO A 139 -0.72 -4.02 -20.57
C PRO A 139 -1.23 -3.51 -19.21
N LEU A 140 -0.34 -3.36 -18.22
CA LEU A 140 -0.71 -2.83 -16.91
C LEU A 140 -0.92 -1.30 -16.97
N ALA A 141 -0.10 -0.58 -17.72
CA ALA A 141 -0.27 0.85 -17.96
C ALA A 141 -1.67 1.15 -18.56
N LYS A 142 -2.09 0.37 -19.57
CA LYS A 142 -3.44 0.50 -20.15
C LYS A 142 -4.56 0.27 -19.13
N LYS A 143 -4.44 -0.75 -18.28
CA LYS A 143 -5.43 -0.98 -17.20
C LYS A 143 -5.51 0.20 -16.21
N LEU A 144 -4.38 0.86 -15.94
CA LEU A 144 -4.33 2.04 -15.08
C LEU A 144 -5.03 3.24 -15.72
N GLU A 145 -4.91 3.43 -17.05
CA GLU A 145 -5.66 4.43 -17.80
C GLU A 145 -7.15 4.15 -17.73
N GLU A 146 -7.59 2.93 -18.05
CA GLU A 146 -8.99 2.49 -17.97
C GLU A 146 -9.56 2.68 -16.55
N HIS A 147 -8.76 2.43 -15.51
CA HIS A 147 -9.15 2.71 -14.13
C HIS A 147 -9.41 4.21 -13.88
N LYS A 148 -8.56 5.10 -14.41
CA LYS A 148 -8.76 6.55 -14.30
C LYS A 148 -10.05 7.01 -15.01
N GLU A 149 -10.31 6.50 -16.21
CA GLU A 149 -11.54 6.79 -16.95
C GLU A 149 -12.79 6.32 -16.19
N THR A 150 -12.73 5.12 -15.59
CA THR A 150 -13.83 4.61 -14.77
C THR A 150 -14.14 5.51 -13.57
N LEU A 151 -13.11 6.02 -12.89
CA LEU A 151 -13.30 6.98 -11.80
C LEU A 151 -13.92 8.28 -12.26
N ALA A 152 -13.47 8.84 -13.40
CA ALA A 152 -14.00 10.07 -13.97
C ALA A 152 -15.48 9.91 -14.36
N ASN A 153 -15.82 8.84 -15.08
CA ASN A 153 -17.19 8.52 -15.46
C ASN A 153 -18.13 8.37 -14.27
N GLY A 154 -17.63 7.74 -13.18
CA GLY A 154 -18.39 7.60 -11.94
C GLY A 154 -18.73 8.95 -11.27
N VAL A 155 -17.85 9.95 -11.38
CA VAL A 155 -18.12 11.31 -10.89
C VAL A 155 -19.17 11.99 -11.75
N GLU A 156 -19.07 11.88 -13.08
CA GLU A 156 -20.06 12.45 -14.00
C GLU A 156 -21.48 11.88 -13.78
N GLU A 157 -21.58 10.57 -13.60
CA GLU A 157 -22.88 9.93 -13.30
C GLU A 157 -23.48 10.42 -11.99
N LYS A 158 -22.66 10.57 -10.95
CA LYS A 158 -23.12 11.14 -9.67
C LYS A 158 -23.58 12.60 -9.84
N SER A 159 -22.86 13.39 -10.61
CA SER A 159 -23.23 14.78 -10.91
C SER A 159 -24.57 14.86 -11.66
N LYS A 160 -24.77 14.02 -12.69
CA LYS A 160 -26.04 13.95 -13.43
C LYS A 160 -27.22 13.57 -12.51
N LYS A 161 -27.03 12.54 -11.67
CA LYS A 161 -28.06 12.13 -10.71
C LYS A 161 -28.42 13.24 -9.73
N LEU A 162 -27.41 13.97 -9.22
CA LEU A 162 -27.63 15.07 -8.29
C LEU A 162 -28.45 16.20 -8.94
N ARG A 163 -28.10 16.60 -10.17
CA ARG A 163 -28.86 17.64 -10.93
C ARG A 163 -30.31 17.25 -11.13
N ILE A 164 -30.57 16.01 -11.55
CA ILE A 164 -31.93 15.49 -11.69
C ILE A 164 -32.70 15.60 -10.37
N THR A 165 -32.06 15.22 -9.24
CA THR A 165 -32.68 15.28 -7.90
C THR A 165 -32.98 16.71 -7.48
N LEU A 166 -32.17 17.67 -7.87
CA LEU A 166 -32.31 19.08 -7.49
C LEU A 166 -33.17 19.90 -8.51
N GLY A 167 -33.55 19.32 -9.63
CA GLY A 167 -34.33 19.98 -10.67
C GLY A 167 -33.55 21.08 -11.45
N THR A 168 -32.22 20.93 -11.54
CA THR A 168 -31.29 21.86 -12.21
C THR A 168 -30.60 21.22 -13.41
#